data_43d9f1f8a66321d88eecee4966b5a651
#
_entry.id   43d9f1f8a66321d88eecee4966b5a651
#
_cell.length_a   1.000
_cell.length_b   1.000
_cell.length_c   1.000
_cell.angle_alpha   90.00
_cell.angle_beta   90.00
_cell.angle_gamma   90.00
#
_symmetry.space_group_name_H-M   'P 1'
#
loop_
_entity.id
_entity.type
_entity.pdbx_description
1 polymer ?
#
loop_
_entity_poly.entity_id
_entity_poly.type
_entity_poly.pdbx_seq_one_letter_code
_entity_poly.pdbx_strand_id
1 'polypeptide(L)'
;MKPVYKARCHKDRSWKTGFYLIKKRQIVIKDEKNIWPVHEQTVCQSTGYLDCNKKEIFIDDLVNFSATINGSEIKLDNAQVMFDNYNGCLVLLEGEETICFANENYENCHYEVIGNVWDSVALPKKK
;
A
#
# COMPACT_ATOMS: atom_id res chain seq x y z
N MET A 1 10.31 5.37 14.62
CA MET A 1 9.74 4.31 13.75
C MET A 1 10.45 4.32 12.41
N LYS A 2 10.90 3.17 11.97
CA LYS A 2 11.58 3.06 10.69
C LYS A 2 10.57 2.95 9.56
N PRO A 3 10.72 3.71 8.46
CA PRO A 3 9.83 3.55 7.32
C PRO A 3 9.96 2.15 6.73
N VAL A 4 8.82 1.55 6.41
CA VAL A 4 8.76 0.23 5.80
C VAL A 4 8.19 0.36 4.39
N TYR A 5 8.80 -0.33 3.46
CA TYR A 5 8.41 -0.35 2.06
C TYR A 5 8.27 -1.78 1.60
N LYS A 6 7.48 -1.99 0.56
CA LYS A 6 7.48 -3.26 -0.16
C LYS A 6 7.62 -2.99 -1.65
N ALA A 7 8.17 -3.95 -2.38
CA ALA A 7 8.30 -3.87 -3.82
C ALA A 7 8.46 -5.27 -4.41
N ARG A 8 8.19 -5.40 -5.70
CA ARG A 8 8.33 -6.69 -6.38
C ARG A 8 9.75 -6.89 -6.86
N CYS A 9 10.33 -8.03 -6.50
CA CYS A 9 11.71 -8.38 -6.78
C CYS A 9 11.93 -8.63 -8.27
N HIS A 10 13.05 -8.16 -8.82
CA HIS A 10 13.41 -8.42 -10.22
C HIS A 10 13.54 -9.91 -10.51
N LYS A 11 14.10 -10.64 -9.56
CA LYS A 11 14.48 -12.02 -9.80
C LYS A 11 13.28 -12.97 -9.89
N ASP A 12 12.38 -12.90 -8.90
CA ASP A 12 11.28 -13.84 -8.80
C ASP A 12 9.90 -13.17 -8.79
N ARG A 13 9.86 -11.84 -8.90
CA ARG A 13 8.63 -11.04 -8.90
C ARG A 13 7.82 -11.13 -7.62
N SER A 14 8.36 -11.74 -6.57
CA SER A 14 7.67 -11.77 -5.28
C SER A 14 7.80 -10.43 -4.57
N TRP A 15 6.90 -10.19 -3.63
CA TRP A 15 6.96 -9.01 -2.78
C TRP A 15 8.05 -9.17 -1.74
N LYS A 16 8.89 -8.14 -1.60
CA LYS A 16 9.90 -8.06 -0.55
C LYS A 16 9.62 -6.83 0.28
N THR A 17 9.80 -6.94 1.58
CA THR A 17 9.51 -5.87 2.54
C THR A 17 10.77 -5.49 3.29
N GLY A 18 10.98 -4.21 3.51
CA GLY A 18 12.15 -3.72 4.26
C GLY A 18 12.41 -2.25 4.00
N PHE A 19 13.65 -1.87 4.07
CA PHE A 19 14.09 -0.51 3.77
C PHE A 19 14.27 -0.32 2.29
N TYR A 20 13.91 0.87 1.84
CA TYR A 20 14.17 1.31 0.49
C TYR A 20 15.51 2.06 0.46
N LEU A 21 16.36 1.69 -0.48
CA LEU A 21 17.58 2.46 -0.70
C LEU A 21 18.07 2.31 -2.14
N ILE A 22 18.98 3.20 -2.53
CA ILE A 22 19.60 3.17 -3.84
C ILE A 22 21.01 2.65 -3.68
N LYS A 23 21.35 1.58 -4.39
CA LYS A 23 22.68 1.00 -4.35
C LYS A 23 23.18 0.81 -5.78
N LYS A 24 24.32 1.43 -6.12
CA LYS A 24 24.87 1.36 -7.47
C LYS A 24 23.86 1.71 -8.55
N ARG A 25 23.10 2.79 -8.32
CA ARG A 25 22.06 3.28 -9.23
C ARG A 25 20.85 2.34 -9.38
N GLN A 26 20.73 1.36 -8.50
CA GLN A 26 19.56 0.47 -8.46
C GLN A 26 18.76 0.71 -7.20
N ILE A 27 17.45 0.64 -7.36
CA ILE A 27 16.53 0.65 -6.23
C ILE A 27 16.52 -0.76 -5.64
N VAL A 28 16.72 -0.85 -4.34
CA VAL A 28 16.71 -2.13 -3.64
C VAL A 28 15.86 -2.03 -2.39
N ILE A 29 15.31 -3.18 -1.99
CA ILE A 29 14.72 -3.37 -0.67
C ILE A 29 15.68 -4.20 0.15
N LYS A 30 15.94 -3.77 1.36
CA LYS A 30 16.86 -4.45 2.27
C LYS A 30 16.17 -4.78 3.57
N ASP A 31 16.29 -6.04 4.01
CA ASP A 31 15.95 -6.43 5.38
C ASP A 31 17.22 -6.76 6.16
N GLU A 32 17.09 -7.41 7.30
CA GLU A 32 18.25 -7.74 8.15
C GLU A 32 19.24 -8.69 7.48
N LYS A 33 18.77 -9.53 6.56
CA LYS A 33 19.57 -10.61 5.99
C LYS A 33 19.84 -10.48 4.51
N ASN A 34 18.99 -9.75 3.79
CA ASN A 34 19.01 -9.78 2.33
C ASN A 34 18.88 -8.40 1.72
N ILE A 35 19.35 -8.29 0.49
CA ILE A 35 19.16 -7.11 -0.36
C ILE A 35 18.58 -7.61 -1.68
N TRP A 36 17.46 -7.03 -2.11
CA TRP A 36 16.80 -7.41 -3.36
C TRP A 36 16.69 -6.22 -4.30
N PRO A 37 17.27 -6.29 -5.50
CA PRO A 37 16.91 -5.35 -6.56
C PRO A 37 15.43 -5.51 -6.91
N VAL A 38 14.72 -4.39 -7.03
CA VAL A 38 13.27 -4.39 -7.21
C VAL A 38 12.85 -3.50 -8.36
N HIS A 39 11.64 -3.74 -8.87
CA HIS A 39 11.02 -2.87 -9.86
C HIS A 39 10.59 -1.56 -9.18
N GLU A 40 11.19 -0.46 -9.61
CA GLU A 40 11.01 0.86 -8.99
C GLU A 40 9.54 1.26 -8.91
N GLN A 41 8.78 1.04 -9.98
CA GLN A 41 7.38 1.45 -10.02
C GLN A 41 6.50 0.71 -9.02
N THR A 42 6.97 -0.41 -8.47
CA THR A 42 6.21 -1.20 -7.51
C THR A 42 6.53 -0.87 -6.06
N VAL A 43 7.42 0.10 -5.81
CA VAL A 43 7.80 0.47 -4.45
C VAL A 43 6.62 1.15 -3.78
N CYS A 44 6.15 0.56 -2.68
CA CYS A 44 4.99 1.04 -1.93
C CYS A 44 5.40 1.31 -0.49
N GLN A 45 5.11 2.52 -0.02
CA GLN A 45 5.37 2.88 1.36
C GLN A 45 4.26 2.37 2.27
N SER A 46 4.61 1.90 3.46
CA SER A 46 3.64 1.53 4.47
C SER A 46 2.86 2.75 4.95
N THR A 47 1.56 2.54 5.18
CA THR A 47 0.72 3.57 5.80
C THR A 47 0.91 3.65 7.31
N GLY A 48 1.51 2.62 7.92
CA GLY A 48 1.60 2.49 9.37
C GLY A 48 0.35 1.90 10.01
N TYR A 49 -0.67 1.57 9.23
CA TYR A 49 -1.92 0.99 9.72
C TYR A 49 -1.99 -0.49 9.40
N LEU A 50 -2.70 -1.24 10.25
CA LEU A 50 -2.97 -2.66 10.03
C LEU A 50 -4.42 -2.86 9.63
N ASP A 51 -4.68 -3.87 8.80
CA ASP A 51 -6.04 -4.24 8.45
C ASP A 51 -6.66 -5.15 9.53
N CYS A 52 -7.88 -5.63 9.28
CA CYS A 52 -8.62 -6.48 10.22
C CYS A 52 -7.92 -7.82 10.49
N ASN A 53 -7.03 -8.25 9.60
CA ASN A 53 -6.25 -9.48 9.74
C ASN A 53 -4.83 -9.22 10.24
N LYS A 54 -4.57 -8.00 10.73
CA LYS A 54 -3.28 -7.55 11.21
C LYS A 54 -2.20 -7.49 10.13
N LYS A 55 -2.63 -7.40 8.87
CA LYS A 55 -1.72 -7.15 7.75
C LYS A 55 -1.43 -5.68 7.65
N GLU A 56 -0.18 -5.33 7.42
CA GLU A 56 0.22 -3.96 7.17
C GLU A 56 -0.39 -3.46 5.87
N ILE A 57 -0.96 -2.24 5.88
CA ILE A 57 -1.56 -1.62 4.71
C ILE A 57 -0.53 -0.72 4.06
N PHE A 58 -0.28 -0.92 2.77
CA PHE A 58 0.67 -0.12 1.99
C PHE A 58 -0.06 0.75 0.99
N ILE A 59 0.56 1.87 0.61
CA ILE A 59 0.07 2.68 -0.52
C ILE A 59 0.03 1.77 -1.75
N ASP A 60 -1.02 1.91 -2.57
CA ASP A 60 -1.37 1.08 -3.72
C ASP A 60 -1.98 -0.27 -3.38
N ASP A 61 -2.17 -0.60 -2.09
CA ASP A 61 -2.98 -1.75 -1.74
C ASP A 61 -4.44 -1.50 -2.13
N LEU A 62 -5.12 -2.60 -2.46
CA LEU A 62 -6.56 -2.61 -2.68
C LEU A 62 -7.24 -3.13 -1.44
N VAL A 63 -8.22 -2.41 -0.94
CA VAL A 63 -8.90 -2.76 0.31
C VAL A 63 -10.40 -2.71 0.16
N ASN A 64 -11.08 -3.56 0.90
CA ASN A 64 -12.51 -3.39 1.20
C ASN A 64 -12.60 -2.59 2.48
N PHE A 65 -13.42 -1.57 2.48
CA PHE A 65 -13.52 -0.63 3.59
C PHE A 65 -14.97 -0.44 4.00
N SER A 66 -15.21 -0.38 5.29
CA SER A 66 -16.51 0.04 5.83
C SER A 66 -16.30 0.85 7.10
N ALA A 67 -17.19 1.79 7.32
CA ALA A 67 -17.22 2.61 8.53
C ALA A 67 -18.60 3.25 8.68
N THR A 68 -18.86 3.77 9.86
CA THR A 68 -20.04 4.57 10.12
C THR A 68 -19.60 6.00 10.40
N ILE A 69 -20.25 6.96 9.76
CA ILE A 69 -20.01 8.37 10.01
C ILE A 69 -21.36 9.09 10.13
N ASN A 70 -21.58 9.82 11.22
CA ASN A 70 -22.83 10.54 11.49
C ASN A 70 -24.06 9.63 11.34
N GLY A 71 -23.95 8.38 11.79
CA GLY A 71 -25.05 7.42 11.73
C GLY A 71 -25.27 6.76 10.37
N SER A 72 -24.49 7.13 9.36
CA SER A 72 -24.60 6.53 8.02
C SER A 72 -23.43 5.61 7.75
N GLU A 73 -23.71 4.46 7.14
CA GLU A 73 -22.68 3.52 6.76
C GLU A 73 -22.05 3.93 5.44
N ILE A 74 -20.73 3.89 5.42
CA ILE A 74 -19.92 4.06 4.20
C ILE A 74 -19.29 2.70 3.90
N LYS A 75 -19.36 2.29 2.64
CA LYS A 75 -18.77 1.03 2.21
C LYS A 75 -18.09 1.21 0.85
N LEU A 76 -16.84 0.79 0.75
CA LEU A 76 -16.10 0.79 -0.51
C LEU A 76 -15.55 -0.60 -0.76
N ASP A 77 -15.65 -1.07 -2.00
CA ASP A 77 -15.08 -2.33 -2.42
C ASP A 77 -13.94 -2.06 -3.38
N ASN A 78 -12.83 -2.77 -3.22
CA ASN A 78 -11.67 -2.64 -4.11
C ASN A 78 -11.12 -1.21 -4.17
N ALA A 79 -11.11 -0.52 -3.05
CA ALA A 79 -10.60 0.85 -3.01
C ALA A 79 -9.07 0.84 -3.00
N GLN A 80 -8.46 1.71 -3.78
CA GLN A 80 -7.01 1.86 -3.80
C GLN A 80 -6.56 2.83 -2.71
N VAL A 81 -5.58 2.42 -1.93
CA VAL A 81 -4.94 3.28 -0.93
C VAL A 81 -3.94 4.19 -1.63
N MET A 82 -4.12 5.49 -1.51
CA MET A 82 -3.28 6.48 -2.19
C MET A 82 -2.87 7.58 -1.23
N PHE A 83 -1.81 8.30 -1.59
CA PHE A 83 -1.45 9.53 -0.90
C PHE A 83 -1.88 10.71 -1.77
N ASP A 84 -2.70 11.58 -1.20
CA ASP A 84 -3.12 12.80 -1.86
C ASP A 84 -2.08 13.90 -1.58
N ASN A 85 -1.24 14.17 -2.56
CA ASN A 85 -0.17 15.17 -2.43
C ASN A 85 -0.71 16.59 -2.25
N TYR A 86 -1.91 16.85 -2.77
CA TYR A 86 -2.52 18.18 -2.66
C TYR A 86 -2.95 18.50 -1.24
N ASN A 87 -3.59 17.53 -0.58
CA ASN A 87 -4.07 17.69 0.79
C ASN A 87 -3.13 17.13 1.85
N GLY A 88 -2.09 16.42 1.43
CA GLY A 88 -1.10 15.86 2.35
C GLY A 88 -1.61 14.73 3.23
N CYS A 89 -2.53 13.92 2.74
CA CYS A 89 -3.11 12.84 3.53
C CYS A 89 -3.34 11.57 2.72
N LEU A 90 -3.50 10.46 3.43
CA LEU A 90 -3.89 9.20 2.82
C LEU A 90 -5.38 9.21 2.49
N VAL A 91 -5.72 8.65 1.34
CA VAL A 91 -7.10 8.58 0.85
C VAL A 91 -7.38 7.18 0.31
N LEU A 92 -8.68 6.87 0.20
CA LEU A 92 -9.19 5.69 -0.48
C LEU A 92 -9.90 6.13 -1.74
N LEU A 93 -9.54 5.52 -2.86
CA LEU A 93 -10.11 5.84 -4.16
C LEU A 93 -10.86 4.63 -4.71
N GLU A 94 -12.16 4.79 -4.96
CA GLU A 94 -12.97 3.80 -5.67
C GLU A 94 -13.66 4.51 -6.83
N GLY A 95 -13.29 4.15 -8.06
CA GLY A 95 -13.81 4.84 -9.23
C GLY A 95 -13.49 6.33 -9.17
N GLU A 96 -14.53 7.16 -9.12
CA GLU A 96 -14.36 8.60 -9.01
C GLU A 96 -14.52 9.11 -7.58
N GLU A 97 -14.85 8.22 -6.64
CA GLU A 97 -15.03 8.61 -5.25
C GLU A 97 -13.72 8.56 -4.49
N THR A 98 -13.45 9.60 -3.74
CA THR A 98 -12.27 9.71 -2.89
C THR A 98 -12.71 10.10 -1.49
N ILE A 99 -12.30 9.30 -0.50
CA ILE A 99 -12.57 9.63 0.91
C ILE A 99 -11.28 9.55 1.71
N CYS A 100 -11.27 10.15 2.87
CA CYS A 100 -10.12 10.05 3.78
C CYS A 100 -9.88 8.61 4.17
N PHE A 101 -8.62 8.20 4.21
CA PHE A 101 -8.24 6.88 4.66
C PHE A 101 -8.53 6.70 6.15
N ALA A 102 -8.13 7.67 6.97
CA ALA A 102 -8.36 7.65 8.40
C ALA A 102 -8.98 8.97 8.81
N ASN A 103 -10.15 8.91 9.44
CA ASN A 103 -10.88 10.08 9.90
C ASN A 103 -11.32 9.80 11.33
N GLU A 104 -11.04 10.73 12.23
CA GLU A 104 -11.40 10.57 13.65
C GLU A 104 -12.91 10.41 13.87
N ASN A 105 -13.72 10.84 12.91
CA ASN A 105 -15.17 10.73 12.98
C ASN A 105 -15.71 9.37 12.48
N TYR A 106 -14.86 8.50 11.95
CA TYR A 106 -15.27 7.16 11.56
C TYR A 106 -15.47 6.30 12.81
N GLU A 107 -16.60 5.60 12.85
CA GLU A 107 -16.88 4.58 13.86
C GLU A 107 -16.94 3.22 13.18
N ASN A 108 -16.56 2.18 13.93
CA ASN A 108 -16.58 0.80 13.44
C ASN A 108 -15.82 0.63 12.12
N CYS A 109 -14.66 1.24 12.07
CA CYS A 109 -13.81 1.21 10.89
C CYS A 109 -13.28 -0.20 10.62
N HIS A 110 -13.40 -0.66 9.39
CA HIS A 110 -12.94 -1.98 8.98
C HIS A 110 -12.23 -1.89 7.64
N TYR A 111 -10.99 -2.34 7.62
CA TYR A 111 -10.17 -2.44 6.40
C TYR A 111 -9.78 -3.88 6.18
N GLU A 112 -9.89 -4.36 4.95
CA GLU A 112 -9.40 -5.68 4.59
C GLU A 112 -8.56 -5.56 3.32
N VAL A 113 -7.26 -5.85 3.40
CA VAL A 113 -6.39 -5.86 2.22
C VAL A 113 -6.75 -7.08 1.38
N ILE A 114 -7.11 -6.85 0.12
CA ILE A 114 -7.49 -7.90 -0.82
C ILE A 114 -6.52 -8.05 -1.99
N GLY A 115 -5.55 -7.16 -2.09
CA GLY A 115 -4.56 -7.21 -3.14
C GLY A 115 -3.79 -5.91 -3.24
N ASN A 116 -3.12 -5.72 -4.37
CA ASN A 116 -2.34 -4.51 -4.66
C ASN A 116 -2.40 -4.28 -6.16
N VAL A 117 -2.36 -3.02 -6.58
CA VAL A 117 -2.47 -2.67 -8.01
C VAL A 117 -1.35 -3.30 -8.84
N TRP A 118 -0.22 -3.64 -8.23
CA TRP A 118 0.93 -4.21 -8.94
C TRP A 118 0.95 -5.74 -8.94
N ASP A 119 -0.03 -6.41 -8.30
CA ASP A 119 -0.05 -7.88 -8.21
C ASP A 119 -0.17 -8.55 -9.56
N SER A 120 -1.04 -8.03 -10.42
CA SER A 120 -1.36 -8.64 -11.72
C SER A 120 -0.67 -7.94 -12.89
N VAL A 121 0.13 -6.92 -12.62
CA VAL A 121 0.84 -6.19 -13.67
C VAL A 121 2.01 -7.03 -14.16
N ALA A 122 2.09 -7.18 -15.49
CA ALA A 122 3.25 -7.84 -16.11
C ALA A 122 4.46 -6.93 -15.96
N LEU A 123 5.52 -7.44 -15.37
CA LEU A 123 6.76 -6.71 -15.17
C LEU A 123 7.83 -7.26 -16.11
N PRO A 124 8.66 -6.39 -16.73
CA PRO A 124 9.72 -6.87 -17.58
C PRO A 124 10.74 -7.66 -16.79
N LYS A 125 11.27 -8.71 -17.40
CA LYS A 125 12.38 -9.45 -16.81
C LYS A 125 13.64 -8.60 -16.92
N LYS A 126 14.40 -8.53 -15.84
CA LYS A 126 15.71 -7.91 -15.87
C LYS A 126 16.68 -8.86 -16.53
N LYS A 127 17.39 -8.34 -17.50
CA LYS A 127 18.46 -9.10 -18.16
C LYS A 127 19.72 -9.10 -17.33
#